data_d5c752cfe7143b8c2a6cde2e29fb6348
#
_entry.id   d5c752cfe7143b8c2a6cde2e29fb6348
#
_cell.length_a   1.000
_cell.length_b   1.000
_cell.length_c   1.000
_cell.angle_alpha   90.00
_cell.angle_beta   90.00
_cell.angle_gamma   90.00
#
_symmetry.space_group_name_H-M   'P 1'
#
loop_
_entity.id
_entity.type
_entity.pdbx_description
1 polymer ?
#
loop_
_entity_poly.entity_id
_entity_poly.type
_entity_poly.pdbx_seq_one_letter_code
_entity_poly.pdbx_strand_id
1 'polypeptide(L)'
;MNLNLLPAHLAARLDFATRLARQCGELALQEATQLQISAKGAHDVLTQADLAVERLIRAEVALAFGGDLVVGEEMGGQDAVGGAGNFWLVDPIDGTANYAADVPRWCISIGYLEGGKPALGLLFDPHMNRLYSAGLGAGAWLNGRPMRVRSTSVLNGATVELGWSPRSQAADYLAKAAALLAAGCAFTRRGSGALGLADVAAGRVDGYAELHINAWDCAAGILLVTEAGGQANDFFTPEGIRSGGLLVASAAGLYADLSQLMAK
;
A
#
# COMPACT_ATOMS: atom_id res chain seq x y z
N MET A 1 -13.90 12.99 -0.19
CA MET A 1 -14.55 11.89 0.56
C MET A 1 -15.77 12.43 1.29
N ASN A 2 -16.85 11.67 1.37
CA ASN A 2 -18.00 12.04 2.18
C ASN A 2 -17.75 11.61 3.64
N LEU A 3 -17.12 12.49 4.42
CA LEU A 3 -16.78 12.25 5.83
C LEU A 3 -18.00 11.92 6.72
N ASN A 4 -19.21 12.30 6.28
CA ASN A 4 -20.44 12.01 7.02
C ASN A 4 -20.82 10.52 7.04
N LEU A 5 -20.17 9.70 6.21
CA LEU A 5 -20.34 8.24 6.20
C LEU A 5 -19.43 7.52 7.21
N LEU A 6 -18.41 8.21 7.74
CA LEU A 6 -17.51 7.62 8.73
C LEU A 6 -17.96 7.92 10.16
N PRO A 7 -17.77 6.99 11.09
CA PRO A 7 -17.86 7.26 12.52
C PRO A 7 -16.93 8.43 12.90
N ALA A 8 -17.33 9.25 13.87
CA ALA A 8 -16.59 10.47 14.23
C ALA A 8 -15.12 10.20 14.59
N HIS A 9 -14.82 9.08 15.26
CA HIS A 9 -13.44 8.72 15.61
C HIS A 9 -12.57 8.35 14.40
N LEU A 10 -13.16 7.74 13.36
CA LEU A 10 -12.47 7.45 12.09
C LEU A 10 -12.31 8.72 11.25
N ALA A 11 -13.33 9.60 11.23
CA ALA A 11 -13.23 10.89 10.54
C ALA A 11 -12.09 11.76 11.10
N ALA A 12 -11.93 11.79 12.44
CA ALA A 12 -10.84 12.50 13.10
C ALA A 12 -9.46 11.92 12.74
N ARG A 13 -9.32 10.57 12.71
CA ARG A 13 -8.08 9.90 12.31
C ARG A 13 -7.75 10.12 10.83
N LEU A 14 -8.76 10.14 9.96
CA LEU A 14 -8.57 10.40 8.53
C LEU A 14 -8.08 11.83 8.26
N ASP A 15 -8.67 12.82 8.94
CA ASP A 15 -8.23 14.22 8.85
C ASP A 15 -6.80 14.38 9.35
N PHE A 16 -6.49 13.80 10.51
CA PHE A 16 -5.13 13.75 11.06
C PHE A 16 -4.15 13.10 10.07
N ALA A 17 -4.44 11.89 9.59
CA ALA A 17 -3.55 11.15 8.68
C ALA A 17 -3.37 11.89 7.33
N THR A 18 -4.38 12.63 6.87
CA THR A 18 -4.30 13.47 5.68
C THR A 18 -3.27 14.59 5.83
N ARG A 19 -3.26 15.28 6.97
CA ARG A 19 -2.24 16.29 7.25
C ARG A 19 -0.86 15.69 7.44
N LEU A 20 -0.79 14.62 8.22
CA LEU A 20 0.46 13.91 8.50
C LEU A 20 1.12 13.37 7.23
N ALA A 21 0.38 12.73 6.33
CA ALA A 21 0.93 12.21 5.08
C ALA A 21 1.56 13.32 4.20
N ARG A 22 0.97 14.52 4.20
CA ARG A 22 1.55 15.68 3.48
C ARG A 22 2.83 16.18 4.16
N GLN A 23 2.85 16.32 5.48
CA GLN A 23 4.05 16.69 6.23
C GLN A 23 5.18 15.67 6.01
N CYS A 24 4.86 14.38 6.02
CA CYS A 24 5.80 13.31 5.72
C CYS A 24 6.36 13.42 4.29
N GLY A 25 5.50 13.68 3.30
CA GLY A 25 5.94 13.87 1.93
C GLY A 25 6.84 15.09 1.75
N GLU A 26 6.54 16.20 2.42
CA GLU A 26 7.40 17.40 2.43
C GLU A 26 8.75 17.11 3.07
N LEU A 27 8.77 16.41 4.21
CA LEU A 27 10.00 15.99 4.88
C LEU A 27 10.83 15.07 3.99
N ALA A 28 10.22 14.05 3.36
CA ALA A 28 10.90 13.15 2.45
C ALA A 28 11.54 13.90 1.25
N LEU A 29 10.84 14.87 0.66
CA LEU A 29 11.39 15.69 -0.41
C LEU A 29 12.55 16.58 0.05
N GLN A 30 12.53 17.08 1.28
CA GLN A 30 13.64 17.83 1.88
C GLN A 30 14.87 16.94 2.10
N GLU A 31 14.68 15.74 2.68
CA GLU A 31 15.75 14.77 2.93
C GLU A 31 16.41 14.28 1.62
N ALA A 32 15.67 14.22 0.51
CA ALA A 32 16.22 13.85 -0.81
C ALA A 32 17.35 14.78 -1.27
N THR A 33 17.40 16.03 -0.78
CA THR A 33 18.45 17.01 -1.15
C THR A 33 19.83 16.67 -0.58
N GLN A 34 19.89 15.81 0.44
CA GLN A 34 21.11 15.37 1.13
C GLN A 34 21.09 13.87 1.37
N LEU A 35 20.72 13.11 0.36
CA LEU A 35 20.42 11.69 0.46
C LEU A 35 21.61 10.87 0.97
N GLN A 36 21.37 10.12 2.05
CA GLN A 36 22.29 9.10 2.56
C GLN A 36 21.63 7.74 2.41
N ILE A 37 22.28 6.84 1.68
CA ILE A 37 21.78 5.53 1.35
C ILE A 37 22.55 4.46 2.15
N SER A 38 21.80 3.56 2.77
CA SER A 38 22.31 2.35 3.41
C SER A 38 21.66 1.12 2.77
N ALA A 39 22.36 -0.01 2.70
CA ALA A 39 21.80 -1.25 2.21
C ALA A 39 21.39 -2.14 3.40
N LYS A 40 20.14 -2.57 3.46
CA LYS A 40 19.65 -3.62 4.38
C LYS A 40 19.99 -5.01 3.83
N GLY A 41 20.15 -5.14 2.49
CA GLY A 41 20.43 -6.38 1.78
C GLY A 41 20.56 -6.15 0.28
N ALA A 42 20.68 -7.23 -0.49
CA ALA A 42 20.67 -7.16 -1.94
C ALA A 42 19.28 -6.67 -2.41
N HIS A 43 19.25 -5.51 -3.08
CA HIS A 43 18.02 -4.86 -3.54
C HIS A 43 17.06 -4.37 -2.44
N ASP A 44 17.56 -4.25 -1.20
CA ASP A 44 16.82 -3.69 -0.06
C ASP A 44 17.58 -2.45 0.44
N VAL A 45 17.02 -1.29 0.23
CA VAL A 45 17.64 0.03 0.45
C VAL A 45 16.92 0.74 1.58
N LEU A 46 17.70 1.37 2.46
CA LEU A 46 17.22 2.27 3.50
C LEU A 46 17.88 3.64 3.30
N THR A 47 17.11 4.69 3.45
CA THR A 47 17.62 6.05 3.49
C THR A 47 17.39 6.69 4.88
N GLN A 48 18.08 7.78 5.16
CA GLN A 48 17.80 8.55 6.38
C GLN A 48 16.37 9.11 6.39
N ALA A 49 15.80 9.33 5.20
CA ALA A 49 14.43 9.84 5.05
C ALA A 49 13.40 8.86 5.58
N ASP A 50 13.55 7.55 5.32
CA ASP A 50 12.64 6.52 5.84
C ASP A 50 12.56 6.60 7.36
N LEU A 51 13.72 6.65 8.05
CA LEU A 51 13.77 6.77 9.50
C LEU A 51 13.23 8.10 10.02
N ALA A 52 13.50 9.21 9.33
CA ALA A 52 13.01 10.54 9.73
C ALA A 52 11.48 10.60 9.62
N VAL A 53 10.92 10.11 8.52
CA VAL A 53 9.48 10.08 8.28
C VAL A 53 8.77 9.14 9.28
N GLU A 54 9.29 7.94 9.52
CA GLU A 54 8.66 7.04 10.49
C GLU A 54 8.69 7.58 11.91
N ARG A 55 9.79 8.24 12.33
CA ARG A 55 9.85 8.94 13.64
C ARG A 55 8.81 10.05 13.75
N LEU A 56 8.62 10.83 12.69
CA LEU A 56 7.59 11.86 12.65
C LEU A 56 6.19 11.24 12.81
N ILE A 57 5.88 10.19 12.05
CA ILE A 57 4.58 9.49 12.14
C ILE A 57 4.34 9.00 13.57
N ARG A 58 5.31 8.32 14.19
CA ARG A 58 5.20 7.79 15.55
C ARG A 58 5.00 8.88 16.60
N ALA A 59 5.73 9.98 16.49
CA ALA A 59 5.62 11.11 17.41
C ALA A 59 4.24 11.77 17.32
N GLU A 60 3.76 12.03 16.12
CA GLU A 60 2.46 12.68 15.89
C GLU A 60 1.30 11.77 16.30
N VAL A 61 1.35 10.45 16.02
CA VAL A 61 0.35 9.49 16.47
C VAL A 61 0.32 9.41 18.00
N ALA A 62 1.49 9.35 18.66
CA ALA A 62 1.56 9.32 20.13
C ALA A 62 0.97 10.58 20.77
N LEU A 63 1.15 11.75 20.15
CA LEU A 63 0.57 13.02 20.63
C LEU A 63 -0.94 13.07 20.44
N ALA A 64 -1.45 12.63 19.28
CA ALA A 64 -2.87 12.74 18.94
C ALA A 64 -3.71 11.56 19.47
N PHE A 65 -3.13 10.35 19.53
CA PHE A 65 -3.81 9.08 19.84
C PHE A 65 -2.92 8.19 20.71
N GLY A 66 -2.53 8.68 21.91
CA GLY A 66 -1.54 8.05 22.78
C GLY A 66 -1.79 6.60 23.21
N GLY A 67 -2.95 6.01 22.86
CA GLY A 67 -3.27 4.59 23.05
C GLY A 67 -3.13 3.73 21.80
N ASP A 68 -2.90 4.35 20.63
CA ASP A 68 -2.76 3.62 19.37
C ASP A 68 -1.31 3.13 19.17
N LEU A 69 -1.16 1.88 18.73
CA LEU A 69 0.14 1.33 18.33
C LEU A 69 0.48 1.76 16.90
N VAL A 70 1.78 1.87 16.62
CA VAL A 70 2.29 2.06 15.26
C VAL A 70 3.19 0.88 14.92
N VAL A 71 2.87 0.18 13.84
CA VAL A 71 3.70 -0.84 13.21
C VAL A 71 4.25 -0.25 11.91
N GLY A 72 5.56 -0.17 11.82
CA GLY A 72 6.23 0.43 10.67
C GLY A 72 7.32 -0.48 10.11
N GLU A 73 7.70 -0.21 8.88
CA GLU A 73 8.73 -0.98 8.19
C GLU A 73 10.08 -0.90 8.88
N GLU A 74 10.47 0.30 9.35
CA GLU A 74 11.84 0.57 9.79
C GLU A 74 12.05 0.33 11.30
N MET A 75 11.04 0.63 12.10
CA MET A 75 11.13 0.58 13.55
C MET A 75 10.28 -0.55 14.17
N GLY A 76 9.68 -1.40 13.34
CA GLY A 76 8.95 -2.58 13.78
C GLY A 76 7.66 -2.25 14.55
N GLY A 77 7.31 -3.12 15.51
CA GLY A 77 6.09 -3.01 16.33
C GLY A 77 5.11 -4.17 16.11
N GLN A 78 5.35 -5.02 15.11
CA GLN A 78 4.47 -6.13 14.76
C GLN A 78 4.29 -7.17 15.87
N ASP A 79 5.28 -7.34 16.75
CA ASP A 79 5.20 -8.26 17.89
C ASP A 79 4.24 -7.77 18.98
N ALA A 80 3.95 -6.46 19.02
CA ALA A 80 3.01 -5.88 19.97
C ALA A 80 1.54 -6.01 19.51
N VAL A 81 1.29 -6.44 18.27
CA VAL A 81 -0.05 -6.58 17.71
C VAL A 81 -0.63 -7.95 18.07
N GLY A 82 -1.45 -7.98 19.09
CA GLY A 82 -2.17 -9.19 19.56
C GLY A 82 -3.42 -9.53 18.74
N GLY A 83 -3.35 -9.52 17.42
CA GLY A 83 -4.39 -10.07 16.52
C GLY A 83 -5.70 -9.30 16.37
N ALA A 84 -6.19 -8.55 17.33
CA ALA A 84 -7.49 -7.86 17.29
C ALA A 84 -7.44 -6.40 17.78
N GLY A 85 -6.27 -5.79 17.79
CA GLY A 85 -6.08 -4.42 18.27
C GLY A 85 -6.39 -3.34 17.23
N ASN A 86 -6.34 -2.10 17.71
CA ASN A 86 -6.37 -0.91 16.87
C ASN A 86 -4.95 -0.40 16.72
N PHE A 87 -4.47 -0.24 15.49
CA PHE A 87 -3.09 0.16 15.22
C PHE A 87 -2.92 0.76 13.83
N TRP A 88 -1.85 1.51 13.67
CA TRP A 88 -1.42 2.06 12.40
C TRP A 88 -0.40 1.15 11.75
N LEU A 89 -0.56 0.88 10.45
CA LEU A 89 0.44 0.24 9.59
C LEU A 89 1.03 1.32 8.69
N VAL A 90 2.34 1.53 8.75
CA VAL A 90 2.97 2.62 8.02
C VAL A 90 4.21 2.15 7.27
N ASP A 91 4.30 2.56 6.01
CA ASP A 91 5.52 2.56 5.25
C ASP A 91 5.91 4.03 5.00
N PRO A 92 7.04 4.47 5.54
CA PRO A 92 7.47 5.86 5.41
C PRO A 92 7.76 6.26 3.96
N ILE A 93 8.31 5.34 3.14
CA ILE A 93 8.61 5.58 1.72
C ILE A 93 8.43 4.27 0.94
N ASP A 94 7.18 3.91 0.59
CA ASP A 94 6.95 2.79 -0.32
C ASP A 94 7.57 3.08 -1.69
N GLY A 95 8.56 2.28 -2.05
CA GLY A 95 9.37 2.50 -3.23
C GLY A 95 10.72 3.17 -2.93
N THR A 96 11.38 2.85 -1.82
CA THR A 96 12.67 3.41 -1.40
C THR A 96 13.76 3.31 -2.48
N ALA A 97 13.77 2.23 -3.27
CA ALA A 97 14.71 2.09 -4.39
C ALA A 97 14.48 3.15 -5.49
N ASN A 98 13.23 3.48 -5.78
CA ASN A 98 12.87 4.57 -6.70
C ASN A 98 13.27 5.93 -6.10
N TYR A 99 12.94 6.14 -4.82
CA TYR A 99 13.32 7.36 -4.10
C TYR A 99 14.83 7.58 -4.13
N ALA A 100 15.63 6.55 -3.82
CA ALA A 100 17.08 6.61 -3.83
C ALA A 100 17.68 6.84 -5.24
N ALA A 101 16.96 6.45 -6.29
CA ALA A 101 17.37 6.63 -7.69
C ALA A 101 16.78 7.89 -8.35
N ASP A 102 16.15 8.79 -7.58
CA ASP A 102 15.45 9.99 -8.07
C ASP A 102 14.37 9.66 -9.13
N VAL A 103 13.72 8.50 -8.99
CA VAL A 103 12.58 8.12 -9.81
C VAL A 103 11.30 8.57 -9.12
N PRO A 104 10.45 9.42 -9.73
CA PRO A 104 9.28 10.01 -9.06
C PRO A 104 8.11 9.01 -8.96
N ARG A 105 8.37 7.84 -8.38
CA ARG A 105 7.37 6.78 -8.19
C ARG A 105 7.56 6.11 -6.82
N TRP A 106 7.17 6.82 -5.79
CA TRP A 106 7.14 6.40 -4.38
C TRP A 106 6.06 7.18 -3.64
N CYS A 107 5.65 6.70 -2.47
CA CYS A 107 4.64 7.39 -1.68
C CYS A 107 4.81 7.13 -0.18
N ILE A 108 4.15 7.96 0.63
CA ILE A 108 3.90 7.70 2.05
C ILE A 108 2.67 6.80 2.14
N SER A 109 2.76 5.67 2.85
CA SER A 109 1.65 4.75 3.08
C SER A 109 1.23 4.75 4.54
N ILE A 110 -0.06 5.01 4.82
CA ILE A 110 -0.64 5.03 6.16
C ILE A 110 -1.97 4.27 6.14
N GLY A 111 -1.98 3.10 6.78
CA GLY A 111 -3.17 2.32 7.05
C GLY A 111 -3.56 2.40 8.53
N TYR A 112 -4.85 2.44 8.85
CA TYR A 112 -5.34 2.26 10.21
C TYR A 112 -6.27 1.06 10.26
N LEU A 113 -5.96 0.13 11.16
CA LEU A 113 -6.76 -1.06 11.40
C LEU A 113 -7.56 -0.90 12.69
N GLU A 114 -8.81 -1.29 12.64
CA GLU A 114 -9.70 -1.39 13.80
C GLU A 114 -10.15 -2.83 13.95
N GLY A 115 -9.92 -3.41 15.13
CA GLY A 115 -10.18 -4.82 15.34
C GLY A 115 -9.42 -5.76 14.39
N GLY A 116 -8.22 -5.38 13.98
CA GLY A 116 -7.37 -6.13 13.04
C GLY A 116 -7.79 -6.04 11.57
N LYS A 117 -8.77 -5.17 11.22
CA LYS A 117 -9.23 -4.97 9.83
C LYS A 117 -9.00 -3.55 9.37
N PRO A 118 -8.63 -3.32 8.09
CA PRO A 118 -8.46 -1.97 7.57
C PRO A 118 -9.73 -1.14 7.70
N ALA A 119 -9.63 -0.02 8.40
CA ALA A 119 -10.70 0.94 8.56
C ALA A 119 -10.42 2.25 7.80
N LEU A 120 -9.14 2.65 7.69
CA LEU A 120 -8.70 3.79 6.89
C LEU A 120 -7.46 3.42 6.09
N GLY A 121 -7.32 4.00 4.89
CA GLY A 121 -6.15 3.86 4.05
C GLY A 121 -5.82 5.18 3.36
N LEU A 122 -4.57 5.62 3.45
CA LEU A 122 -4.07 6.83 2.79
C LEU A 122 -2.73 6.53 2.12
N LEU A 123 -2.59 7.03 0.89
CA LEU A 123 -1.32 7.07 0.18
C LEU A 123 -1.09 8.50 -0.31
N PHE A 124 0.08 9.04 -0.08
CA PHE A 124 0.44 10.36 -0.60
C PHE A 124 1.66 10.26 -1.50
N ASP A 125 1.46 10.55 -2.79
CA ASP A 125 2.50 10.73 -3.79
C ASP A 125 2.87 12.22 -3.86
N PRO A 126 4.01 12.64 -3.30
CA PRO A 126 4.35 14.07 -3.22
C PRO A 126 4.77 14.66 -4.57
N HIS A 127 5.36 13.88 -5.47
CA HIS A 127 5.77 14.36 -6.80
C HIS A 127 4.58 14.76 -7.65
N MET A 128 3.51 13.96 -7.62
CA MET A 128 2.30 14.23 -8.39
C MET A 128 1.24 14.99 -7.57
N ASN A 129 1.52 15.29 -6.30
CA ASN A 129 0.56 15.86 -5.34
C ASN A 129 -0.76 15.09 -5.35
N ARG A 130 -0.68 13.76 -5.27
CA ARG A 130 -1.83 12.85 -5.27
C ARG A 130 -2.05 12.27 -3.89
N LEU A 131 -3.16 12.62 -3.28
CA LEU A 131 -3.65 12.00 -2.05
C LEU A 131 -4.74 11.01 -2.40
N TYR A 132 -4.45 9.73 -2.24
CA TYR A 132 -5.43 8.65 -2.29
C TYR A 132 -5.91 8.40 -0.87
N SER A 133 -7.22 8.24 -0.68
CA SER A 133 -7.80 8.01 0.63
C SER A 133 -9.00 7.09 0.54
N ALA A 134 -9.15 6.19 1.49
CA ALA A 134 -10.32 5.33 1.66
C ALA A 134 -10.71 5.24 3.13
N GLY A 135 -11.98 5.03 3.37
CA GLY A 135 -12.53 4.66 4.66
C GLY A 135 -13.55 3.55 4.48
N LEU A 136 -13.57 2.60 5.38
CA LEU A 136 -14.46 1.44 5.31
C LEU A 136 -15.93 1.87 5.18
N GLY A 137 -16.58 1.49 4.08
CA GLY A 137 -17.94 1.88 3.73
C GLY A 137 -18.11 3.33 3.25
N ALA A 138 -17.01 4.11 3.09
CA ALA A 138 -17.07 5.52 2.66
C ALA A 138 -16.51 5.75 1.25
N GLY A 139 -16.09 4.67 0.57
CA GLY A 139 -15.51 4.71 -0.77
C GLY A 139 -14.05 5.11 -0.81
N ALA A 140 -13.47 5.07 -2.02
CA ALA A 140 -12.09 5.46 -2.31
C ALA A 140 -12.03 6.74 -3.13
N TRP A 141 -11.02 7.59 -2.88
CA TRP A 141 -10.95 8.94 -3.40
C TRP A 141 -9.52 9.34 -3.77
N LEU A 142 -9.37 10.07 -4.88
CA LEU A 142 -8.12 10.71 -5.31
C LEU A 142 -8.33 12.23 -5.32
N ASN A 143 -7.63 12.96 -4.45
CA ASN A 143 -7.74 14.41 -4.33
C ASN A 143 -9.21 14.86 -4.23
N GLY A 144 -10.02 14.15 -3.43
CA GLY A 144 -11.44 14.46 -3.23
C GLY A 144 -12.38 14.02 -4.36
N ARG A 145 -11.88 13.36 -5.43
CA ARG A 145 -12.70 12.78 -6.50
C ARG A 145 -12.85 11.27 -6.30
N PRO A 146 -14.06 10.71 -6.43
CA PRO A 146 -14.26 9.28 -6.23
C PRO A 146 -13.49 8.46 -7.26
N MET A 147 -12.93 7.33 -6.81
CA MET A 147 -12.25 6.35 -7.65
C MET A 147 -13.12 5.12 -7.86
N ARG A 148 -12.90 4.44 -8.98
CA ARG A 148 -13.47 3.12 -9.26
C ARG A 148 -12.47 2.28 -10.04
N VAL A 149 -12.42 1.00 -9.72
CA VAL A 149 -11.70 0.00 -10.51
C VAL A 149 -12.30 -0.12 -11.92
N ARG A 150 -11.54 -0.70 -12.84
CA ARG A 150 -12.09 -1.05 -14.17
C ARG A 150 -13.17 -2.13 -14.08
N SER A 151 -13.99 -2.24 -15.13
CA SER A 151 -15.00 -3.31 -15.27
C SER A 151 -14.46 -4.56 -15.98
N THR A 152 -13.13 -4.73 -16.05
CA THR A 152 -12.46 -5.87 -16.70
C THR A 152 -12.83 -7.17 -16.00
N SER A 153 -13.17 -8.19 -16.80
CA SER A 153 -13.63 -9.49 -16.31
C SER A 153 -12.90 -10.70 -16.91
N VAL A 154 -11.91 -10.46 -17.78
CA VAL A 154 -11.11 -11.51 -18.41
C VAL A 154 -9.63 -11.13 -18.44
N LEU A 155 -8.74 -12.12 -18.34
CA LEU A 155 -7.29 -11.90 -18.35
C LEU A 155 -6.79 -11.40 -19.70
N ASN A 156 -7.35 -11.88 -20.79
CA ASN A 156 -6.93 -11.47 -22.13
C ASN A 156 -7.18 -9.96 -22.36
N GLY A 157 -6.11 -9.24 -22.63
CA GLY A 157 -6.11 -7.78 -22.79
C GLY A 157 -6.05 -6.98 -21.49
N ALA A 158 -6.05 -7.64 -20.32
CA ALA A 158 -5.85 -6.96 -19.04
C ALA A 158 -4.39 -6.52 -18.85
N THR A 159 -4.18 -5.52 -18.00
CA THR A 159 -2.86 -5.08 -17.54
C THR A 159 -2.76 -5.30 -16.03
N VAL A 160 -1.76 -6.09 -15.60
CA VAL A 160 -1.49 -6.41 -14.20
C VAL A 160 -0.15 -5.79 -13.79
N GLU A 161 -0.10 -5.09 -12.67
CA GLU A 161 1.18 -4.77 -12.06
C GLU A 161 1.64 -5.97 -11.24
N LEU A 162 2.80 -6.56 -11.62
CA LEU A 162 3.40 -7.70 -10.94
C LEU A 162 4.54 -7.19 -10.06
N GLY A 163 4.29 -7.09 -8.76
CA GLY A 163 5.29 -6.70 -7.76
C GLY A 163 6.32 -7.80 -7.55
N TRP A 164 7.50 -7.42 -7.08
CA TRP A 164 8.57 -8.35 -6.75
C TRP A 164 9.30 -7.94 -5.49
N SER A 165 9.52 -8.89 -4.61
CA SER A 165 10.31 -8.78 -3.40
C SER A 165 11.43 -9.83 -3.42
N PRO A 166 12.64 -9.51 -2.88
CA PRO A 166 13.72 -10.47 -2.72
C PRO A 166 13.38 -11.63 -1.76
N ARG A 167 12.26 -11.55 -1.05
CA ARG A 167 11.71 -12.65 -0.23
C ARG A 167 11.08 -13.75 -1.07
N SER A 168 10.82 -13.50 -2.37
CA SER A 168 10.30 -14.46 -3.33
C SER A 168 11.42 -15.05 -4.19
N GLN A 169 11.26 -16.30 -4.63
CA GLN A 169 12.20 -16.90 -5.57
C GLN A 169 12.04 -16.29 -6.97
N ALA A 170 13.16 -15.94 -7.61
CA ALA A 170 13.14 -15.37 -8.95
C ALA A 170 12.47 -16.30 -9.99
N ALA A 171 12.64 -17.62 -9.83
CA ALA A 171 12.00 -18.61 -10.71
C ALA A 171 10.48 -18.56 -10.63
N ASP A 172 9.92 -18.41 -9.41
CA ASP A 172 8.47 -18.30 -9.21
C ASP A 172 7.94 -17.00 -9.82
N TYR A 173 8.61 -15.88 -9.61
CA TYR A 173 8.25 -14.61 -10.23
C TYR A 173 8.22 -14.70 -11.77
N LEU A 174 9.26 -15.29 -12.37
CA LEU A 174 9.33 -15.46 -13.82
C LEU A 174 8.24 -16.38 -14.34
N ALA A 175 7.90 -17.46 -13.60
CA ALA A 175 6.79 -18.34 -13.94
C ALA A 175 5.45 -17.59 -13.95
N LYS A 176 5.18 -16.69 -12.96
CA LYS A 176 3.97 -15.88 -12.94
C LYS A 176 3.94 -14.84 -14.07
N ALA A 177 5.07 -14.21 -14.36
CA ALA A 177 5.16 -13.29 -15.50
C ALA A 177 4.86 -14.00 -16.83
N ALA A 178 5.44 -15.21 -17.04
CA ALA A 178 5.16 -16.03 -18.21
C ALA A 178 3.69 -16.48 -18.29
N ALA A 179 3.09 -16.85 -17.16
CA ALA A 179 1.68 -17.24 -17.09
C ALA A 179 0.73 -16.08 -17.42
N LEU A 180 1.02 -14.87 -16.95
CA LEU A 180 0.26 -13.67 -17.33
C LEU A 180 0.31 -13.41 -18.84
N LEU A 181 1.50 -13.45 -19.45
CA LEU A 181 1.67 -13.28 -20.89
C LEU A 181 0.95 -14.38 -21.68
N ALA A 182 1.04 -15.64 -21.24
CA ALA A 182 0.35 -16.78 -21.88
C ALA A 182 -1.18 -16.65 -21.79
N ALA A 183 -1.70 -15.98 -20.74
CA ALA A 183 -3.13 -15.67 -20.60
C ALA A 183 -3.56 -14.42 -21.40
N GLY A 184 -2.64 -13.78 -22.15
CA GLY A 184 -2.91 -12.58 -22.93
C GLY A 184 -2.92 -11.28 -22.12
N CYS A 185 -2.41 -11.30 -20.88
CA CYS A 185 -2.21 -10.10 -20.07
C CYS A 185 -0.92 -9.38 -20.44
N ALA A 186 -0.93 -8.06 -20.42
CA ALA A 186 0.28 -7.28 -20.23
C ALA A 186 0.62 -7.20 -18.73
N PHE A 187 1.90 -7.13 -18.37
CA PHE A 187 2.28 -6.82 -17.01
C PHE A 187 3.28 -5.65 -16.92
N THR A 188 3.29 -4.97 -15.80
CA THR A 188 4.24 -3.90 -15.48
C THR A 188 4.87 -4.19 -14.12
N ARG A 189 6.09 -3.65 -13.87
CA ARG A 189 6.75 -3.61 -12.57
C ARG A 189 7.33 -2.22 -12.36
N ARG A 190 6.77 -1.43 -11.45
CA ARG A 190 7.10 -0.01 -11.30
C ARG A 190 7.73 0.34 -9.94
N GLY A 191 7.92 -0.64 -9.05
CA GLY A 191 8.75 -0.52 -7.85
C GLY A 191 8.14 0.20 -6.64
N SER A 192 6.82 0.37 -6.61
CA SER A 192 6.04 0.85 -5.45
C SER A 192 4.76 0.03 -5.39
N GLY A 193 4.62 -0.83 -4.39
CA GLY A 193 3.47 -1.72 -4.23
C GLY A 193 2.21 -0.95 -3.90
N ALA A 194 2.30 0.00 -2.98
CA ALA A 194 1.19 0.85 -2.59
C ALA A 194 0.64 1.67 -3.77
N LEU A 195 1.52 2.29 -4.58
CA LEU A 195 1.07 3.01 -5.80
C LEU A 195 0.53 2.05 -6.86
N GLY A 196 1.02 0.80 -6.93
CA GLY A 196 0.45 -0.23 -7.78
C GLY A 196 -1.02 -0.51 -7.43
N LEU A 197 -1.31 -0.69 -6.15
CA LEU A 197 -2.67 -0.86 -5.64
C LEU A 197 -3.54 0.39 -5.86
N ALA A 198 -2.97 1.59 -5.66
CA ALA A 198 -3.66 2.85 -5.97
C ALA A 198 -4.02 2.97 -7.46
N ASP A 199 -3.19 2.45 -8.35
CA ASP A 199 -3.48 2.44 -9.78
C ASP A 199 -4.60 1.45 -10.14
N VAL A 200 -4.72 0.31 -9.44
CA VAL A 200 -5.91 -0.57 -9.55
C VAL A 200 -7.16 0.17 -9.08
N ALA A 201 -7.14 0.78 -7.89
CA ALA A 201 -8.27 1.51 -7.33
C ALA A 201 -8.72 2.68 -8.22
N ALA A 202 -7.77 3.34 -8.89
CA ALA A 202 -8.03 4.44 -9.82
C ALA A 202 -8.38 4.00 -11.25
N GLY A 203 -8.48 2.69 -11.52
CA GLY A 203 -8.80 2.15 -12.83
C GLY A 203 -7.72 2.38 -13.90
N ARG A 204 -6.44 2.51 -13.51
CA ARG A 204 -5.33 2.68 -14.46
C ARG A 204 -4.75 1.35 -14.92
N VAL A 205 -4.75 0.35 -14.04
CA VAL A 205 -4.45 -1.05 -14.33
C VAL A 205 -5.59 -1.93 -13.84
N ASP A 206 -5.64 -3.18 -14.28
CA ASP A 206 -6.76 -4.09 -14.00
C ASP A 206 -6.56 -4.91 -12.73
N GLY A 207 -5.29 -5.12 -12.36
CA GLY A 207 -4.93 -5.88 -11.17
C GLY A 207 -3.52 -5.59 -10.69
N TYR A 208 -3.26 -6.03 -9.46
CA TYR A 208 -1.96 -6.08 -8.80
C TYR A 208 -1.77 -7.48 -8.22
N ALA A 209 -0.58 -8.03 -8.36
CA ALA A 209 -0.21 -9.28 -7.70
C ALA A 209 1.25 -9.22 -7.27
N GLU A 210 1.55 -9.76 -6.08
CA GLU A 210 2.91 -9.92 -5.58
C GLU A 210 2.99 -11.18 -4.73
N LEU A 211 4.01 -12.01 -4.95
CA LEU A 211 4.17 -13.30 -4.26
C LEU A 211 4.47 -13.14 -2.77
N HIS A 212 5.09 -12.02 -2.40
CA HIS A 212 5.32 -11.67 -1.02
C HIS A 212 5.42 -10.15 -0.84
N ILE A 213 4.48 -9.57 -0.13
CA ILE A 213 4.44 -8.16 0.25
C ILE A 213 4.22 -8.05 1.77
N ASN A 214 4.67 -6.97 2.41
CA ASN A 214 4.42 -6.77 3.83
C ASN A 214 3.11 -6.01 4.06
N ALA A 215 2.60 -6.10 5.30
CA ALA A 215 1.32 -5.49 5.63
C ALA A 215 1.33 -3.95 5.52
N TRP A 216 2.43 -3.29 5.89
CA TRP A 216 2.55 -1.83 5.81
C TRP A 216 2.58 -1.31 4.38
N ASP A 217 3.12 -2.08 3.41
CA ASP A 217 3.13 -1.73 1.98
C ASP A 217 1.72 -1.78 1.37
N CYS A 218 0.84 -2.67 1.86
CA CYS A 218 -0.40 -2.99 1.17
C CYS A 218 -1.70 -2.60 1.94
N ALA A 219 -1.66 -2.33 3.24
CA ALA A 219 -2.87 -2.12 4.04
C ALA A 219 -3.74 -0.99 3.50
N ALA A 220 -3.15 0.17 3.24
CA ALA A 220 -3.87 1.30 2.67
C ALA A 220 -4.38 0.99 1.27
N GLY A 221 -3.54 0.35 0.44
CA GLY A 221 -3.85 0.01 -0.95
C GLY A 221 -4.99 -1.01 -1.08
N ILE A 222 -5.03 -2.03 -0.23
CA ILE A 222 -6.12 -3.03 -0.22
C ILE A 222 -7.46 -2.34 0.06
N LEU A 223 -7.52 -1.45 1.06
CA LEU A 223 -8.76 -0.71 1.33
C LEU A 223 -9.15 0.20 0.17
N LEU A 224 -8.18 0.87 -0.47
CA LEU A 224 -8.45 1.67 -1.66
C LEU A 224 -9.09 0.84 -2.78
N VAL A 225 -8.56 -0.36 -3.05
CA VAL A 225 -9.09 -1.26 -4.09
C VAL A 225 -10.50 -1.73 -3.75
N THR A 226 -10.73 -2.21 -2.53
CA THR A 226 -12.03 -2.75 -2.11
C THR A 226 -13.11 -1.66 -2.06
N GLU A 227 -12.79 -0.48 -1.55
CA GLU A 227 -13.70 0.68 -1.51
C GLU A 227 -13.93 1.31 -2.90
N ALA A 228 -13.05 1.05 -3.88
CA ALA A 228 -13.25 1.40 -5.27
C ALA A 228 -14.10 0.36 -6.05
N GLY A 229 -14.59 -0.71 -5.40
CA GLY A 229 -15.38 -1.77 -5.98
C GLY A 229 -14.59 -2.93 -6.58
N GLY A 230 -13.30 -3.04 -6.23
CA GLY A 230 -12.45 -4.18 -6.54
C GLY A 230 -12.52 -5.28 -5.48
N GLN A 231 -11.66 -6.27 -5.62
CA GLN A 231 -11.53 -7.40 -4.71
C GLN A 231 -10.06 -7.68 -4.40
N ALA A 232 -9.76 -8.10 -3.17
CA ALA A 232 -8.45 -8.58 -2.76
C ALA A 232 -8.60 -9.88 -1.94
N ASN A 233 -7.53 -10.66 -1.84
CA ASN A 233 -7.51 -11.83 -0.94
C ASN A 233 -7.53 -11.38 0.53
N ASP A 234 -7.90 -12.30 1.42
CA ASP A 234 -7.86 -12.08 2.86
C ASP A 234 -6.40 -12.07 3.34
N PHE A 235 -5.85 -10.86 3.39
CA PHE A 235 -4.46 -10.60 3.77
C PHE A 235 -4.29 -10.39 5.29
N PHE A 236 -5.32 -9.84 5.96
CA PHE A 236 -5.23 -9.39 7.36
C PHE A 236 -5.47 -10.51 8.37
N THR A 237 -4.79 -11.63 8.15
CA THR A 237 -4.63 -12.68 9.16
C THR A 237 -3.48 -12.30 10.12
N PRO A 238 -3.39 -12.89 11.33
CA PRO A 238 -2.25 -12.66 12.22
C PRO A 238 -0.90 -12.92 11.54
N GLU A 239 -0.81 -13.94 10.68
CA GLU A 239 0.40 -14.26 9.92
C GLU A 239 0.68 -13.22 8.83
N GLY A 240 -0.32 -12.81 8.05
CA GLY A 240 -0.17 -11.79 7.02
C GLY A 240 0.30 -10.45 7.58
N ILE A 241 -0.21 -10.05 8.75
CA ILE A 241 0.23 -8.82 9.43
C ILE A 241 1.68 -8.93 9.91
N ARG A 242 2.08 -10.10 10.44
CA ARG A 242 3.41 -10.31 11.03
C ARG A 242 4.49 -10.53 9.98
N SER A 243 4.21 -11.41 9.01
CA SER A 243 5.21 -11.97 8.10
C SER A 243 5.02 -11.57 6.65
N GLY A 244 3.92 -10.89 6.32
CA GLY A 244 3.55 -10.63 4.93
C GLY A 244 3.03 -11.90 4.22
N GLY A 245 2.92 -11.82 2.90
CA GLY A 245 2.46 -12.95 2.11
C GLY A 245 2.01 -12.58 0.70
N LEU A 246 1.40 -13.54 0.01
CA LEU A 246 0.82 -13.36 -1.31
C LEU A 246 -0.30 -12.31 -1.26
N LEU A 247 -0.22 -11.34 -2.15
CA LEU A 247 -1.30 -10.40 -2.42
C LEU A 247 -1.77 -10.51 -3.86
N VAL A 248 -3.09 -10.57 -4.03
CA VAL A 248 -3.78 -10.41 -5.30
C VAL A 248 -4.92 -9.42 -5.09
N ALA A 249 -4.95 -8.35 -5.87
CA ALA A 249 -6.01 -7.35 -5.83
C ALA A 249 -6.35 -6.90 -7.25
N SER A 250 -7.64 -6.80 -7.61
CA SER A 250 -8.03 -6.47 -8.97
C SER A 250 -9.46 -5.91 -9.08
N ALA A 251 -9.85 -5.55 -10.31
CA ALA A 251 -11.25 -5.44 -10.69
C ALA A 251 -12.01 -6.70 -10.27
N ALA A 252 -13.22 -6.55 -9.71
CA ALA A 252 -13.95 -7.67 -9.09
C ALA A 252 -14.21 -8.83 -10.08
N GLY A 253 -14.52 -8.52 -11.35
CA GLY A 253 -14.74 -9.54 -12.37
C GLY A 253 -13.50 -10.32 -12.78
N LEU A 254 -12.30 -9.77 -12.56
CA LEU A 254 -11.01 -10.37 -12.92
C LEU A 254 -10.42 -11.22 -11.78
N TYR A 255 -10.88 -10.98 -10.54
CA TYR A 255 -10.23 -11.47 -9.33
C TYR A 255 -10.07 -13.01 -9.30
N ALA A 256 -11.11 -13.75 -9.63
CA ALA A 256 -11.08 -15.22 -9.57
C ALA A 256 -10.00 -15.82 -10.48
N ASP A 257 -9.95 -15.35 -11.73
CA ASP A 257 -8.99 -15.86 -12.72
C ASP A 257 -7.55 -15.46 -12.36
N LEU A 258 -7.34 -14.20 -11.93
CA LEU A 258 -6.03 -13.73 -11.51
C LEU A 258 -5.54 -14.47 -10.26
N SER A 259 -6.40 -14.68 -9.26
CA SER A 259 -6.07 -15.43 -8.04
C SER A 259 -5.70 -16.87 -8.35
N GLN A 260 -6.46 -17.53 -9.24
CA GLN A 260 -6.15 -18.89 -9.66
C GLN A 260 -4.80 -18.99 -10.38
N LEU A 261 -4.47 -18.00 -11.20
CA LEU A 261 -3.18 -17.94 -11.90
C LEU A 261 -2.02 -17.75 -10.92
N MET A 262 -2.21 -16.93 -9.90
CA MET A 262 -1.18 -16.66 -8.89
C MET A 262 -0.99 -17.82 -7.90
N ALA A 263 -2.01 -18.64 -7.65
CA ALA A 263 -1.95 -19.78 -6.73
C ALA A 263 -1.22 -21.03 -7.31
N LYS A 264 -1.17 -21.17 -8.63
CA LYS A 264 -0.49 -22.27 -9.34
C LYS A 264 1.03 -22.09 -9.36
#